data_908aba1799e360a60f4d1898d0336cfb
#
_entry.id   908aba1799e360a60f4d1898d0336cfb
#
_cell.length_a   1.000
_cell.length_b   1.000
_cell.length_c   1.000
_cell.angle_alpha   90.00
_cell.angle_beta   90.00
_cell.angle_gamma   90.00
#
_symmetry.space_group_name_H-M   'P 1'
#
loop_
_entity.id
_entity.type
_entity.pdbx_description
1 polymer ?
#
loop_
_entity_poly.entity_id
_entity_poly.type
_entity_poly.pdbx_seq_one_letter_code
_entity_poly.pdbx_strand_id
1 'polypeptide(L)'
;MLQYTKYSSSIELILTGVIALTIFLIFSSDKLFTEYAYSSTNSSAETGTPQSRQSGPIVSIQFAADGSPLWIVSGRWKIDVNFDSTGVIPLSVGNLNVSLVIVSVDGLDTHRYKLSELKQNSLSYDNLTNTSNLNGTLKLSLEGKSIDNLDASLKIINRKIFVISLDTSKTANYLGETPIYGVER
;
A
#
# COMPACT_ATOMS: atom_id res chain seq x y z
N MET A 1 -20.98 -15.07 -45.88
CA MET A 1 -21.22 -14.23 -44.70
C MET A 1 -21.49 -15.11 -43.45
N LEU A 2 -20.55 -15.98 -43.01
CA LEU A 2 -20.75 -16.92 -41.91
C LEU A 2 -19.37 -17.50 -41.49
N GLN A 3 -18.50 -16.72 -40.87
CA GLN A 3 -17.27 -17.24 -40.23
C GLN A 3 -16.78 -16.46 -38.98
N TYR A 4 -17.54 -15.49 -38.47
CA TYR A 4 -17.11 -14.66 -37.33
C TYR A 4 -17.57 -15.15 -35.95
N THR A 5 -18.43 -16.15 -35.86
CA THR A 5 -19.03 -16.59 -34.59
C THR A 5 -18.24 -17.66 -33.82
N LYS A 6 -17.22 -18.27 -34.43
CA LYS A 6 -16.50 -19.39 -33.80
C LYS A 6 -15.29 -19.02 -32.92
N TYR A 7 -14.79 -17.80 -33.09
CA TYR A 7 -13.63 -17.33 -32.29
C TYR A 7 -13.99 -16.67 -30.95
N SER A 8 -15.21 -16.15 -30.82
CA SER A 8 -15.66 -15.46 -29.59
C SER A 8 -15.70 -16.38 -28.38
N SER A 9 -16.22 -17.58 -28.53
CA SER A 9 -16.39 -18.52 -27.40
C SER A 9 -15.07 -19.07 -26.83
N SER A 10 -14.04 -19.19 -27.69
CA SER A 10 -12.74 -19.72 -27.25
C SER A 10 -11.94 -18.66 -26.45
N ILE A 11 -12.08 -17.38 -26.80
CA ILE A 11 -11.41 -16.28 -26.11
C ILE A 11 -12.03 -16.09 -24.72
N GLU A 12 -13.35 -16.15 -24.59
CA GLU A 12 -14.03 -16.04 -23.30
C GLU A 12 -13.65 -17.20 -22.36
N LEU A 13 -13.50 -18.41 -22.88
CA LEU A 13 -13.12 -19.57 -22.06
C LEU A 13 -11.67 -19.48 -21.57
N ILE A 14 -10.76 -18.95 -22.40
CA ILE A 14 -9.36 -18.74 -22.00
C ILE A 14 -9.26 -17.61 -20.97
N LEU A 15 -10.00 -16.51 -21.16
CA LEU A 15 -9.98 -15.37 -20.24
C LEU A 15 -10.53 -15.77 -18.86
N THR A 16 -11.60 -16.55 -18.82
CA THR A 16 -12.19 -17.05 -17.56
C THR A 16 -11.24 -18.02 -16.84
N GLY A 17 -10.53 -18.86 -17.59
CA GLY A 17 -9.55 -19.80 -17.04
C GLY A 17 -8.33 -19.10 -16.43
N VAL A 18 -7.84 -18.04 -17.08
CA VAL A 18 -6.68 -17.26 -16.58
C VAL A 18 -7.05 -16.51 -15.31
N ILE A 19 -8.24 -15.91 -15.24
CA ILE A 19 -8.70 -15.20 -14.04
C ILE A 19 -8.89 -16.19 -12.86
N ALA A 20 -9.46 -17.35 -13.10
CA ALA A 20 -9.63 -18.37 -12.06
C ALA A 20 -8.28 -18.90 -11.54
N LEU A 21 -7.30 -19.08 -12.43
CA LEU A 21 -5.96 -19.55 -12.06
C LEU A 21 -5.20 -18.52 -11.23
N THR A 22 -5.29 -17.23 -11.59
CA THR A 22 -4.65 -16.15 -10.84
C THR A 22 -5.25 -15.99 -9.44
N ILE A 23 -6.57 -16.09 -9.30
CA ILE A 23 -7.24 -16.06 -8.00
C ILE A 23 -6.82 -17.26 -7.15
N PHE A 24 -6.72 -18.45 -7.71
CA PHE A 24 -6.28 -19.66 -7.00
C PHE A 24 -4.83 -19.55 -6.51
N LEU A 25 -3.92 -18.97 -7.31
CA LEU A 25 -2.53 -18.76 -6.92
C LEU A 25 -2.38 -17.72 -5.79
N ILE A 26 -3.25 -16.72 -5.73
CA ILE A 26 -3.26 -15.73 -4.65
C ILE A 26 -3.71 -16.38 -3.33
N PHE A 27 -4.69 -17.27 -3.36
CA PHE A 27 -5.18 -17.95 -2.16
C PHE A 27 -4.32 -19.14 -1.70
N SER A 28 -3.54 -19.75 -2.60
CA SER A 28 -2.68 -20.89 -2.24
C SER A 28 -1.31 -20.46 -1.66
N SER A 29 -0.94 -19.19 -1.78
CA SER A 29 0.31 -18.67 -1.20
C SER A 29 0.26 -18.45 0.32
N ASP A 30 -0.91 -18.58 0.97
CA ASP A 30 -1.05 -18.44 2.42
C ASP A 30 -0.32 -19.52 3.25
N LYS A 31 0.16 -20.59 2.61
CA LYS A 31 0.92 -21.66 3.29
C LYS A 31 2.44 -21.47 3.29
N LEU A 32 2.96 -20.47 2.61
CA LEU A 32 4.41 -20.19 2.53
C LEU A 32 4.89 -19.09 3.49
N PHE A 33 3.98 -18.46 4.24
CA PHE A 33 4.36 -17.50 5.27
C PHE A 33 4.29 -18.18 6.63
N THR A 34 5.34 -18.93 6.97
CA THR A 34 5.60 -19.42 8.32
C THR A 34 5.47 -18.28 9.32
N GLU A 35 4.63 -18.53 10.30
CA GLU A 35 4.48 -17.81 11.56
C GLU A 35 5.83 -17.29 12.09
N TYR A 36 6.05 -15.99 12.01
CA TYR A 36 6.89 -15.35 12.99
C TYR A 36 6.01 -15.10 14.21
N ALA A 37 6.08 -16.02 15.16
CA ALA A 37 5.52 -15.87 16.48
C ALA A 37 6.00 -14.54 17.08
N TYR A 38 5.08 -13.61 17.28
CA TYR A 38 5.34 -12.37 17.99
C TYR A 38 5.38 -12.70 19.48
N SER A 39 6.58 -12.83 20.00
CA SER A 39 6.83 -12.85 21.44
C SER A 39 6.55 -11.46 22.00
N SER A 40 5.43 -11.29 22.66
CA SER A 40 5.19 -10.13 23.49
C SER A 40 6.06 -10.21 24.74
N THR A 41 7.25 -9.65 24.70
CA THR A 41 8.01 -9.38 25.92
C THR A 41 7.35 -8.24 26.65
N ASN A 42 6.80 -8.56 27.82
CA ASN A 42 6.41 -7.59 28.83
C ASN A 42 7.61 -6.72 29.17
N SER A 43 7.63 -5.47 28.75
CA SER A 43 8.54 -4.47 29.26
C SER A 43 7.79 -3.56 30.23
N SER A 44 8.37 -3.43 31.40
CA SER A 44 8.09 -2.57 32.53
C SER A 44 7.40 -1.24 32.16
N ALA A 45 6.42 -0.87 32.98
CA ALA A 45 5.67 0.38 32.94
C ALA A 45 6.60 1.61 33.04
N GLU A 46 7.02 2.10 31.90
CA GLU A 46 7.40 3.50 31.73
C GLU A 46 6.12 4.29 31.41
N THR A 47 5.96 5.44 32.05
CA THR A 47 4.91 6.44 31.77
C THR A 47 5.12 7.05 30.39
N GLY A 48 5.05 6.24 29.36
CA GLY A 48 5.20 6.62 27.96
C GLY A 48 3.84 6.74 27.28
N THR A 49 3.72 7.67 26.35
CA THR A 49 2.57 7.76 25.45
C THR A 49 2.32 6.41 24.78
N PRO A 50 1.06 5.92 24.73
CA PRO A 50 0.74 4.64 24.09
C PRO A 50 1.22 4.62 22.63
N GLN A 51 2.15 3.74 22.33
CA GLN A 51 2.63 3.52 20.98
C GLN A 51 1.96 2.30 20.37
N SER A 52 1.41 2.45 19.18
CA SER A 52 0.83 1.34 18.41
C SER A 52 1.57 1.19 17.09
N ARG A 53 1.82 -0.06 16.74
CA ARG A 53 2.36 -0.42 15.44
C ARG A 53 1.23 -0.98 14.59
N GLN A 54 0.98 -0.33 13.47
CA GLN A 54 -0.01 -0.77 12.49
C GLN A 54 0.70 -1.30 11.25
N SER A 55 0.15 -2.32 10.64
CA SER A 55 0.74 -2.94 9.44
C SER A 55 -0.29 -3.74 8.66
N GLY A 56 0.00 -3.97 7.39
CA GLY A 56 -0.86 -4.81 6.57
C GLY A 56 -0.40 -4.94 5.12
N PRO A 57 -1.15 -5.70 4.33
CA PRO A 57 -0.93 -5.82 2.89
C PRO A 57 -1.34 -4.56 2.14
N ILE A 58 -0.72 -4.38 0.99
CA ILE A 58 -1.09 -3.40 -0.04
C ILE A 58 -1.51 -4.18 -1.28
N VAL A 59 -2.66 -3.80 -1.84
CA VAL A 59 -3.11 -4.22 -3.17
C VAL A 59 -3.81 -3.02 -3.80
N SER A 60 -3.29 -2.56 -4.94
CA SER A 60 -3.80 -1.38 -5.64
C SER A 60 -3.58 -1.52 -7.14
N ILE A 61 -4.44 -0.89 -7.93
CA ILE A 61 -4.22 -0.70 -9.36
C ILE A 61 -3.93 0.78 -9.57
N GLN A 62 -2.88 1.07 -10.31
CA GLN A 62 -2.52 2.42 -10.69
C GLN A 62 -2.97 2.70 -12.11
N PHE A 63 -3.47 3.91 -12.32
CA PHE A 63 -4.01 4.33 -13.61
C PHE A 63 -3.15 5.46 -14.18
N ALA A 64 -3.07 5.53 -15.49
CA ALA A 64 -2.57 6.69 -16.22
C ALA A 64 -3.61 7.83 -16.20
N ALA A 65 -3.21 9.02 -16.64
CA ALA A 65 -4.08 10.20 -16.69
C ALA A 65 -5.32 10.01 -17.59
N ASP A 66 -5.25 9.13 -18.59
CA ASP A 66 -6.37 8.79 -19.47
C ASP A 66 -7.33 7.75 -18.87
N GLY A 67 -7.06 7.29 -17.64
CA GLY A 67 -7.85 6.29 -16.94
C GLY A 67 -7.54 4.84 -17.33
N SER A 68 -6.56 4.59 -18.20
CA SER A 68 -6.13 3.24 -18.51
C SER A 68 -5.33 2.63 -17.35
N PRO A 69 -5.50 1.33 -17.01
CA PRO A 69 -4.70 0.68 -16.00
C PRO A 69 -3.24 0.59 -16.46
N LEU A 70 -2.31 0.99 -15.60
CA LEU A 70 -0.89 1.06 -15.90
C LEU A 70 -0.10 -0.01 -15.13
N TRP A 71 -0.34 -0.09 -13.80
CA TRP A 71 0.39 -0.98 -12.91
C TRP A 71 -0.51 -1.69 -11.91
N ILE A 72 -0.16 -2.91 -11.60
CA ILE A 72 -0.67 -3.66 -10.46
C ILE A 72 0.37 -3.53 -9.33
N VAL A 73 -0.05 -2.99 -8.20
CA VAL A 73 0.80 -2.76 -7.04
C VAL A 73 0.42 -3.73 -5.94
N SER A 74 1.39 -4.47 -5.44
CA SER A 74 1.26 -5.32 -4.26
C SER A 74 2.38 -5.03 -3.28
N GLY A 75 2.17 -5.32 -1.99
CA GLY A 75 3.21 -5.07 -1.02
C GLY A 75 2.75 -5.13 0.43
N ARG A 76 3.54 -4.49 1.29
CA ARG A 76 3.26 -4.38 2.73
C ARG A 76 3.60 -2.99 3.23
N TRP A 77 2.82 -2.53 4.19
CA TRP A 77 3.08 -1.31 4.92
C TRP A 77 3.21 -1.58 6.41
N LYS A 78 3.94 -0.72 7.09
CA LYS A 78 4.12 -0.70 8.54
C LYS A 78 4.37 0.73 8.97
N ILE A 79 3.69 1.16 10.02
CA ILE A 79 3.79 2.50 10.58
C ILE A 79 3.72 2.43 12.10
N ASP A 80 4.55 3.22 12.76
CA ASP A 80 4.49 3.41 14.21
C ASP A 80 3.72 4.71 14.50
N VAL A 81 2.69 4.65 15.35
CA VAL A 81 1.84 5.79 15.71
C VAL A 81 1.86 5.95 17.22
N ASN A 82 2.15 7.16 17.69
CA ASN A 82 2.01 7.53 19.09
C ASN A 82 0.64 8.18 19.29
N PHE A 83 -0.09 7.74 20.29
CA PHE A 83 -1.42 8.23 20.60
C PHE A 83 -1.41 9.07 21.90
N ASP A 84 -2.47 9.82 22.12
CA ASP A 84 -2.75 10.47 23.40
C ASP A 84 -3.00 9.44 24.52
N SER A 85 -3.17 9.93 25.75
CA SER A 85 -3.43 9.07 26.93
C SER A 85 -4.71 8.23 26.81
N THR A 86 -5.65 8.63 25.95
CA THR A 86 -6.88 7.86 25.69
C THR A 86 -6.65 6.74 24.66
N GLY A 87 -5.51 6.75 23.98
CA GLY A 87 -5.20 5.81 22.91
C GLY A 87 -6.03 6.03 21.63
N VAL A 88 -6.69 7.18 21.48
CA VAL A 88 -7.60 7.47 20.38
C VAL A 88 -6.99 8.46 19.39
N ILE A 89 -6.48 9.59 19.87
CA ILE A 89 -6.01 10.68 19.03
C ILE A 89 -4.52 10.49 18.71
N PRO A 90 -4.13 10.38 17.45
CA PRO A 90 -2.71 10.29 17.09
C PRO A 90 -2.02 11.64 17.32
N LEU A 91 -0.92 11.61 18.07
CA LEU A 91 -0.09 12.78 18.38
C LEU A 91 1.09 12.92 17.42
N SER A 92 1.65 11.80 17.01
CA SER A 92 2.74 11.78 16.03
C SER A 92 2.82 10.43 15.33
N VAL A 93 3.44 10.45 14.17
CA VAL A 93 3.77 9.26 13.41
C VAL A 93 5.29 9.11 13.39
N GLY A 94 5.74 7.92 13.75
CA GLY A 94 7.16 7.56 13.74
C GLY A 94 7.60 6.94 12.42
N ASN A 95 8.22 5.76 12.49
CA ASN A 95 8.76 5.11 11.32
C ASN A 95 7.67 4.61 10.37
N LEU A 96 7.77 5.00 9.11
CA LEU A 96 7.02 4.42 8.01
C LEU A 96 7.96 3.53 7.19
N ASN A 97 7.50 2.31 6.90
CA ASN A 97 8.12 1.41 5.95
C ASN A 97 7.06 0.83 5.02
N VAL A 98 7.20 1.07 3.74
CA VAL A 98 6.35 0.48 2.70
C VAL A 98 7.26 -0.22 1.69
N SER A 99 6.97 -1.49 1.42
CA SER A 99 7.66 -2.27 0.39
C SER A 99 6.66 -2.64 -0.69
N LEU A 100 6.96 -2.32 -1.93
CA LEU A 100 6.08 -2.50 -3.07
C LEU A 100 6.74 -3.38 -4.12
N VAL A 101 5.94 -4.22 -4.73
CA VAL A 101 6.21 -4.89 -6.01
C VAL A 101 5.18 -4.37 -7.00
N ILE A 102 5.65 -3.87 -8.11
CA ILE A 102 4.83 -3.24 -9.15
C ILE A 102 5.03 -4.01 -10.43
N VAL A 103 3.94 -4.45 -11.04
CA VAL A 103 3.95 -5.22 -12.28
C VAL A 103 3.11 -4.46 -13.30
N SER A 104 3.65 -4.29 -14.52
CA SER A 104 2.87 -3.73 -15.63
C SER A 104 1.67 -4.61 -15.95
N VAL A 105 0.59 -4.02 -16.45
CA VAL A 105 -0.64 -4.80 -16.74
C VAL A 105 -0.46 -5.86 -17.84
N ASP A 106 0.56 -5.71 -18.71
CA ASP A 106 0.96 -6.72 -19.70
C ASP A 106 1.87 -7.81 -19.10
N GLY A 107 2.32 -7.64 -17.84
CA GLY A 107 3.16 -8.59 -17.13
C GLY A 107 4.65 -8.58 -17.54
N LEU A 108 5.06 -7.65 -18.42
CA LEU A 108 6.42 -7.65 -18.97
C LEU A 108 7.43 -6.99 -18.04
N ASP A 109 6.99 -5.96 -17.28
CA ASP A 109 7.87 -5.20 -16.40
C ASP A 109 7.52 -5.44 -14.93
N THR A 110 8.55 -5.63 -14.10
CA THR A 110 8.41 -5.78 -12.65
C THR A 110 9.45 -4.93 -11.95
N HIS A 111 9.00 -4.08 -11.02
CA HIS A 111 9.86 -3.20 -10.24
C HIS A 111 9.62 -3.35 -8.76
N ARG A 112 10.65 -3.04 -7.95
CA ARG A 112 10.58 -3.04 -6.49
C ARG A 112 10.89 -1.67 -5.95
N TYR A 113 10.00 -1.17 -5.09
CA TYR A 113 10.12 0.14 -4.49
C TYR A 113 10.01 0.05 -2.97
N LYS A 114 10.65 1.00 -2.30
CA LYS A 114 10.55 1.17 -0.85
C LYS A 114 10.29 2.62 -0.52
N LEU A 115 9.26 2.88 0.32
CA LEU A 115 9.03 4.19 0.92
C LEU A 115 9.47 4.14 2.38
N SER A 116 10.24 5.13 2.81
CA SER A 116 10.83 5.21 4.15
C SER A 116 11.16 6.65 4.53
N GLU A 117 11.76 6.83 5.71
CA GLU A 117 12.26 8.12 6.20
C GLU A 117 11.18 9.22 6.20
N LEU A 118 9.98 8.88 6.70
CA LEU A 118 8.89 9.82 6.81
C LEU A 118 9.26 10.97 7.76
N LYS A 119 9.15 12.20 7.26
CA LYS A 119 9.26 13.44 8.02
C LYS A 119 7.88 14.09 8.05
N GLN A 120 7.24 14.07 9.20
CA GLN A 120 5.91 14.63 9.40
C GLN A 120 5.97 16.16 9.40
N ASN A 121 5.18 16.81 8.55
CA ASN A 121 4.97 18.26 8.53
C ASN A 121 3.69 18.64 9.30
N SER A 122 2.61 17.89 9.09
CA SER A 122 1.34 18.09 9.80
C SER A 122 0.64 16.78 10.06
N LEU A 123 -0.15 16.76 11.13
CA LEU A 123 -1.03 15.65 11.48
C LEU A 123 -2.35 16.23 12.00
N SER A 124 -3.46 15.75 11.51
CA SER A 124 -4.80 16.08 11.99
C SER A 124 -5.63 14.81 12.15
N TYR A 125 -6.60 14.87 13.07
CA TYR A 125 -7.53 13.79 13.30
C TYR A 125 -8.96 14.30 13.21
N ASP A 126 -9.76 13.65 12.40
CA ASP A 126 -11.19 13.91 12.26
C ASP A 126 -11.98 12.86 13.04
N ASN A 127 -12.60 13.29 14.12
CA ASN A 127 -13.41 12.44 14.99
C ASN A 127 -14.68 11.91 14.31
N LEU A 128 -15.24 12.64 13.35
CA LEU A 128 -16.50 12.25 12.70
C LEU A 128 -16.27 11.07 11.76
N THR A 129 -15.19 11.11 11.03
CA THR A 129 -14.82 10.06 10.06
C THR A 129 -13.81 9.07 10.62
N ASN A 130 -13.34 9.26 11.85
CA ASN A 130 -12.27 8.49 12.48
C ASN A 130 -11.04 8.38 11.55
N THR A 131 -10.65 9.51 10.99
CA THR A 131 -9.58 9.58 9.98
C THR A 131 -8.42 10.42 10.47
N SER A 132 -7.22 9.83 10.46
CA SER A 132 -5.96 10.54 10.64
C SER A 132 -5.44 10.97 9.27
N ASN A 133 -5.13 12.27 9.10
CA ASN A 133 -4.53 12.81 7.90
C ASN A 133 -3.13 13.35 8.27
N LEU A 134 -2.13 12.88 7.57
CA LEU A 134 -0.74 13.27 7.74
C LEU A 134 -0.20 13.77 6.40
N ASN A 135 0.46 14.93 6.43
CA ASN A 135 1.26 15.41 5.31
C ASN A 135 2.73 15.46 5.74
N GLY A 136 3.61 15.17 4.82
CA GLY A 136 5.03 15.13 5.08
C GLY A 136 5.85 14.84 3.84
N THR A 137 7.12 14.55 4.05
CA THR A 137 8.01 14.09 3.00
C THR A 137 8.56 12.70 3.36
N LEU A 138 8.91 11.94 2.34
CA LEU A 138 9.51 10.62 2.50
C LEU A 138 10.58 10.39 1.43
N LYS A 139 11.27 9.28 1.58
CA LYS A 139 12.22 8.77 0.59
C LYS A 139 11.60 7.63 -0.19
N LEU A 140 11.61 7.73 -1.51
CA LEU A 140 11.31 6.64 -2.43
C LEU A 140 12.62 6.04 -2.94
N SER A 141 12.86 4.78 -2.63
CA SER A 141 14.00 4.02 -3.16
C SER A 141 13.53 3.14 -4.31
N LEU A 142 14.21 3.25 -5.42
CA LEU A 142 14.03 2.54 -6.68
C LEU A 142 15.30 1.73 -6.91
N GLU A 143 15.27 0.71 -7.74
CA GLU A 143 16.42 -0.14 -8.08
C GLU A 143 17.68 0.67 -8.43
N GLY A 144 18.55 0.92 -7.44
CA GLY A 144 19.78 1.70 -7.58
C GLY A 144 19.64 3.23 -7.61
N LYS A 145 18.41 3.78 -7.42
CA LYS A 145 18.14 5.22 -7.36
C LYS A 145 17.30 5.56 -6.14
N SER A 146 17.29 6.81 -5.74
CA SER A 146 16.36 7.32 -4.73
C SER A 146 15.86 8.71 -5.07
N ILE A 147 14.64 9.00 -4.62
CA ILE A 147 14.04 10.33 -4.62
C ILE A 147 13.86 10.70 -3.16
N ASP A 148 14.63 11.67 -2.69
CA ASP A 148 14.55 12.18 -1.32
C ASP A 148 13.57 13.36 -1.25
N ASN A 149 12.99 13.59 -0.07
CA ASN A 149 12.03 14.67 0.19
C ASN A 149 10.85 14.68 -0.82
N LEU A 150 10.33 13.48 -1.11
CA LEU A 150 9.14 13.32 -1.92
C LEU A 150 7.92 13.69 -1.09
N ASP A 151 7.14 14.67 -1.52
CA ASP A 151 5.90 15.05 -0.85
C ASP A 151 4.90 13.90 -0.86
N ALA A 152 4.29 13.67 0.30
CA ALA A 152 3.34 12.60 0.51
C ALA A 152 2.20 13.01 1.45
N SER A 153 1.02 12.51 1.16
CA SER A 153 -0.14 12.56 2.04
C SER A 153 -0.55 11.13 2.42
N LEU A 154 -0.68 10.88 3.72
CA LEU A 154 -1.11 9.61 4.26
C LEU A 154 -2.45 9.78 4.96
N LYS A 155 -3.36 8.81 4.78
CA LYS A 155 -4.61 8.72 5.54
C LYS A 155 -4.72 7.34 6.18
N ILE A 156 -5.14 7.33 7.44
CA ILE A 156 -5.51 6.10 8.14
C ILE A 156 -6.97 6.24 8.53
N ILE A 157 -7.84 5.46 7.93
CA ILE A 157 -9.28 5.53 8.10
C ILE A 157 -9.73 4.37 8.98
N ASN A 158 -10.44 4.68 10.07
CA ASN A 158 -10.92 3.71 11.05
C ASN A 158 -9.83 2.77 11.59
N ARG A 159 -8.56 3.18 11.56
CA ARG A 159 -7.40 2.33 11.87
C ARG A 159 -7.31 1.04 11.02
N LYS A 160 -8.04 0.98 9.92
CA LYS A 160 -8.18 -0.20 9.07
C LYS A 160 -7.66 0.00 7.66
N ILE A 161 -7.86 1.18 7.11
CA ILE A 161 -7.51 1.47 5.72
C ILE A 161 -6.35 2.46 5.73
N PHE A 162 -5.26 2.06 5.12
CA PHE A 162 -4.09 2.89 4.85
C PHE A 162 -4.16 3.41 3.41
N VAL A 163 -4.00 4.70 3.23
CA VAL A 163 -3.96 5.34 1.91
C VAL A 163 -2.72 6.22 1.85
N ILE A 164 -1.93 6.08 0.79
CA ILE A 164 -0.80 6.97 0.54
C ILE A 164 -0.91 7.57 -0.86
N SER A 165 -0.81 8.89 -0.93
CA SER A 165 -0.72 9.65 -2.18
C SER A 165 0.66 10.31 -2.23
N LEU A 166 1.32 10.24 -3.37
CA LEU A 166 2.65 10.78 -3.61
C LEU A 166 2.58 11.94 -4.61
N ASP A 167 3.58 12.81 -4.60
CA ASP A 167 3.72 13.86 -5.59
C ASP A 167 3.88 13.26 -6.99
N THR A 168 2.81 13.34 -7.79
CA THR A 168 2.75 12.75 -9.13
C THR A 168 3.71 13.40 -10.11
N SER A 169 4.08 14.67 -9.91
CA SER A 169 5.07 15.34 -10.76
C SER A 169 6.44 14.65 -10.75
N LYS A 170 6.75 13.94 -9.66
CA LYS A 170 8.00 13.19 -9.47
C LYS A 170 7.84 11.67 -9.65
N THR A 171 6.63 11.14 -9.55
CA THR A 171 6.39 9.69 -9.47
C THR A 171 5.47 9.13 -10.55
N ALA A 172 4.78 9.93 -11.35
CA ALA A 172 3.82 9.47 -12.35
C ALA A 172 4.40 8.39 -13.31
N ASN A 173 5.65 8.57 -13.72
CA ASN A 173 6.34 7.61 -14.59
C ASN A 173 6.67 6.26 -13.93
N TYR A 174 6.55 6.17 -12.60
CA TYR A 174 6.95 4.98 -11.82
C TYR A 174 5.77 4.32 -11.11
N LEU A 175 4.87 5.13 -10.56
CA LEU A 175 3.81 4.67 -9.65
C LEU A 175 2.40 5.04 -10.12
N GLY A 176 2.26 5.74 -11.28
CA GLY A 176 0.98 6.27 -11.72
C GLY A 176 0.50 7.47 -10.89
N GLU A 177 -0.76 7.85 -11.08
CA GLU A 177 -1.34 9.08 -10.51
C GLU A 177 -2.37 8.84 -9.40
N THR A 178 -2.70 7.58 -9.13
CA THR A 178 -3.73 7.24 -8.15
C THR A 178 -3.13 6.88 -6.78
N PRO A 179 -3.86 7.07 -5.69
CA PRO A 179 -3.41 6.66 -4.36
C PRO A 179 -3.17 5.15 -4.27
N ILE A 180 -2.24 4.76 -3.41
CA ILE A 180 -1.95 3.37 -3.08
C ILE A 180 -2.73 3.00 -1.81
N TYR A 181 -3.43 1.87 -1.84
CA TYR A 181 -4.29 1.41 -0.77
C TYR A 181 -3.73 0.18 -0.07
N GLY A 182 -3.84 0.18 1.24
CA GLY A 182 -3.55 -0.97 2.10
C GLY A 182 -4.64 -1.17 3.14
N VAL A 183 -4.67 -2.34 3.74
CA VAL A 183 -5.59 -2.67 4.86
C VAL A 183 -4.79 -3.13 6.06
N GLU A 184 -5.27 -2.86 7.26
CA GLU A 184 -4.68 -3.37 8.50
C GLU A 184 -5.02 -4.86 8.66
N ARG A 185 -4.07 -5.60 9.22
CA ARG A 185 -4.23 -7.04 9.48
C ARG A 185 -4.16 -7.35 10.97
#